data_a8dade4b3a8af14bad81de697c1b3263
#
_entry.id   a8dade4b3a8af14bad81de697c1b3263
#
_cell.length_a   1.000
_cell.length_b   1.000
_cell.length_c   1.000
_cell.angle_alpha   90.00
_cell.angle_beta   90.00
_cell.angle_gamma   90.00
#
_symmetry.space_group_name_H-M   'P 1'
#
loop_
_entity.id
_entity.type
_entity.pdbx_description
1 polymer ?
#
loop_
_entity_poly.entity_id
_entity_poly.type
_entity_poly.pdbx_seq_one_letter_code
_entity_poly.pdbx_strand_id
1 'polypeptide(L)'
;MSAREAALLTLVAMERQKAWSNGHLKKVIQEEHLDKRDAALATRLCFGVVQNKLLLDHYIQQFSTMKLQKMESKVRNSLRLGLYQMLFLTKIPVTAAVNESVELTKKHCKNPRAGGLVNGILRNLARNINELPALDRSSQTAYLSLLYSHPQWLVETWAKELDGEELETLLCWDNSEPPVTVQVNTCRFETPKVVLALEREGVNVLPHPWLPDCLVLTDTGDLTQRTAWQEGMFYPQDPAARLAVLAAGLQPGETVLDACAAPGGKSFAAAMCMQDQGEIHACDLHAHKKALIEAGAARLGLQSITAQVLDGKKPRKGWEERFDAVLADVPCSGLGVIRKKPEIRYKDPAELAGLPQIQGDILDNVSRYVKPGGVLLYSTCTLLQAENEGVVTAFLAQHPEYHLESFPLPGPLGEVAAGQCTLWPQRLQTDGFFLAKLRKEGAK
;
A
#
# COMPACT_ATOMS: atom_id res chain seq x y z
N MET A 1 -3.96 28.84 0.55
CA MET A 1 -4.95 27.86 0.01
C MET A 1 -5.74 27.24 1.16
N SER A 2 -7.03 26.85 0.99
CA SER A 2 -7.78 26.14 2.03
C SER A 2 -7.58 24.61 1.93
N ALA A 3 -7.85 23.89 3.04
CA ALA A 3 -7.83 22.41 3.05
C ALA A 3 -8.69 21.78 1.96
N ARG A 4 -9.89 22.32 1.73
CA ARG A 4 -10.83 21.85 0.71
C ARG A 4 -10.33 22.10 -0.71
N GLU A 5 -9.67 23.21 -0.93
CA GLU A 5 -9.05 23.55 -2.21
C GLU A 5 -7.89 22.62 -2.53
N ALA A 6 -7.02 22.34 -1.57
CA ALA A 6 -5.92 21.39 -1.72
C ALA A 6 -6.44 19.98 -2.07
N ALA A 7 -7.51 19.54 -1.39
CA ALA A 7 -8.17 18.28 -1.69
C ALA A 7 -8.76 18.26 -3.11
N LEU A 8 -9.48 19.31 -3.51
CA LEU A 8 -10.07 19.42 -4.86
C LEU A 8 -9.00 19.33 -5.95
N LEU A 9 -7.92 20.10 -5.83
CA LEU A 9 -6.85 20.12 -6.83
C LEU A 9 -6.14 18.77 -6.92
N THR A 10 -5.93 18.11 -5.79
CA THR A 10 -5.35 16.75 -5.76
C THR A 10 -6.27 15.73 -6.44
N LEU A 11 -7.56 15.70 -6.12
CA LEU A 11 -8.53 14.81 -6.77
C LEU A 11 -8.61 15.03 -8.30
N VAL A 12 -8.54 16.29 -8.74
CA VAL A 12 -8.50 16.63 -10.16
C VAL A 12 -7.21 16.18 -10.83
N ALA A 13 -6.05 16.33 -10.16
CA ALA A 13 -4.76 15.84 -10.66
C ALA A 13 -4.72 14.32 -10.78
N MET A 14 -5.30 13.60 -9.82
CA MET A 14 -5.43 12.13 -9.87
C MET A 14 -6.22 11.68 -11.11
N GLU A 15 -7.35 12.34 -11.41
CA GLU A 15 -8.16 11.97 -12.58
C GLU A 15 -7.49 12.29 -13.92
N ARG A 16 -6.75 13.41 -14.01
CA ARG A 16 -6.20 13.89 -15.27
C ARG A 16 -4.79 13.39 -15.56
N GLN A 17 -3.98 13.23 -14.52
CA GLN A 17 -2.54 12.97 -14.63
C GLN A 17 -2.14 11.60 -14.09
N LYS A 18 -3.11 10.77 -13.66
CA LYS A 18 -2.85 9.52 -12.92
C LYS A 18 -1.89 9.74 -11.73
N ALA A 19 -1.94 10.93 -11.12
CA ALA A 19 -1.09 11.29 -9.98
C ALA A 19 -1.45 10.44 -8.77
N TRP A 20 -0.44 10.04 -8.00
CA TRP A 20 -0.65 9.36 -6.72
C TRP A 20 -1.16 10.36 -5.69
N SER A 21 -2.24 10.00 -4.98
CA SER A 21 -2.91 10.85 -3.98
C SER A 21 -1.91 11.39 -2.94
N ASN A 22 -1.11 10.50 -2.36
CA ASN A 22 -0.15 10.83 -1.31
C ASN A 22 0.95 11.80 -1.79
N GLY A 23 1.56 11.52 -2.95
CA GLY A 23 2.66 12.33 -3.47
C GLY A 23 2.21 13.75 -3.85
N HIS A 24 1.08 13.85 -4.57
CA HIS A 24 0.55 15.14 -5.00
C HIS A 24 0.04 15.98 -3.81
N LEU A 25 -0.71 15.35 -2.89
CA LEU A 25 -1.25 16.06 -1.73
C LEU A 25 -0.13 16.57 -0.82
N LYS A 26 0.89 15.74 -0.53
CA LYS A 26 2.05 16.16 0.26
C LYS A 26 2.75 17.36 -0.35
N LYS A 27 2.95 17.33 -1.67
CA LYS A 27 3.53 18.46 -2.42
C LYS A 27 2.70 19.73 -2.25
N VAL A 28 1.37 19.66 -2.47
CA VAL A 28 0.46 20.80 -2.31
C VAL A 28 0.48 21.34 -0.88
N ILE A 29 0.42 20.49 0.14
CA ILE A 29 0.50 20.88 1.55
C ILE A 29 1.78 21.66 1.86
N GLN A 30 2.92 21.20 1.33
CA GLN A 30 4.23 21.83 1.54
C GLN A 30 4.35 23.15 0.79
N GLU A 31 4.00 23.20 -0.49
CA GLU A 31 4.11 24.40 -1.33
C GLU A 31 3.17 25.53 -0.86
N GLU A 32 1.99 25.18 -0.36
CA GLU A 32 0.99 26.14 0.12
C GLU A 32 1.08 26.42 1.63
N HIS A 33 2.07 25.84 2.31
CA HIS A 33 2.34 26.04 3.73
C HIS A 33 1.09 25.85 4.61
N LEU A 34 0.28 24.80 4.34
CA LEU A 34 -0.90 24.53 5.14
C LEU A 34 -0.51 24.20 6.59
N ASP A 35 -1.23 24.78 7.55
CA ASP A 35 -1.05 24.43 8.95
C ASP A 35 -1.43 22.97 9.23
N LYS A 36 -1.08 22.47 10.43
CA LYS A 36 -1.32 21.06 10.79
C LYS A 36 -2.79 20.67 10.71
N ARG A 37 -3.70 21.56 11.07
CA ARG A 37 -5.14 21.31 11.08
C ARG A 37 -5.69 21.24 9.65
N ASP A 38 -5.32 22.20 8.81
CA ASP A 38 -5.75 22.23 7.41
C ASP A 38 -5.11 21.10 6.59
N ALA A 39 -3.85 20.73 6.86
CA ALA A 39 -3.19 19.58 6.25
C ALA A 39 -3.91 18.27 6.61
N ALA A 40 -4.28 18.07 7.87
CA ALA A 40 -5.03 16.90 8.31
C ALA A 40 -6.43 16.84 7.68
N LEU A 41 -7.14 17.99 7.59
CA LEU A 41 -8.43 18.05 6.94
C LEU A 41 -8.34 17.80 5.43
N ALA A 42 -7.35 18.37 4.74
CA ALA A 42 -7.12 18.15 3.32
C ALA A 42 -6.85 16.65 3.04
N THR A 43 -6.05 16.02 3.88
CA THR A 43 -5.75 14.59 3.81
C THR A 43 -7.02 13.76 3.99
N ARG A 44 -7.80 14.01 5.04
CA ARG A 44 -9.05 13.29 5.30
C ARG A 44 -10.07 13.47 4.18
N LEU A 45 -10.19 14.66 3.61
CA LEU A 45 -11.10 14.95 2.49
C LEU A 45 -10.67 14.23 1.21
N CYS A 46 -9.39 14.31 0.87
CA CYS A 46 -8.86 13.68 -0.34
C CYS A 46 -9.00 12.15 -0.29
N PHE A 47 -8.46 11.52 0.76
CA PHE A 47 -8.51 10.07 0.92
C PHE A 47 -9.95 9.55 1.11
N GLY A 48 -10.75 10.25 1.91
CA GLY A 48 -12.14 9.87 2.15
C GLY A 48 -13.01 9.90 0.88
N VAL A 49 -12.81 10.87 0.00
CA VAL A 49 -13.48 10.89 -1.31
C VAL A 49 -13.03 9.72 -2.18
N VAL A 50 -11.74 9.40 -2.22
CA VAL A 50 -11.23 8.27 -3.01
C VAL A 50 -11.76 6.94 -2.47
N GLN A 51 -11.73 6.75 -1.15
CA GLN A 51 -12.23 5.54 -0.48
C GLN A 51 -13.74 5.31 -0.68
N ASN A 52 -14.53 6.38 -0.83
CA ASN A 52 -15.98 6.29 -0.94
C ASN A 52 -16.52 6.70 -2.33
N LYS A 53 -15.66 6.72 -3.34
CA LYS A 53 -15.96 7.29 -4.66
C LYS A 53 -17.20 6.69 -5.32
N LEU A 54 -17.36 5.36 -5.32
CA LEU A 54 -18.47 4.69 -5.99
C LEU A 54 -19.79 4.98 -5.26
N LEU A 55 -19.80 4.94 -3.94
CA LEU A 55 -20.96 5.27 -3.12
C LEU A 55 -21.38 6.74 -3.31
N LEU A 56 -20.41 7.67 -3.29
CA LEU A 56 -20.67 9.08 -3.53
C LEU A 56 -21.22 9.32 -4.93
N ASP A 57 -20.62 8.68 -5.94
CA ASP A 57 -21.08 8.79 -7.34
C ASP A 57 -22.49 8.22 -7.53
N HIS A 58 -22.80 7.11 -6.86
CA HIS A 58 -24.13 6.50 -6.88
C HIS A 58 -25.19 7.50 -6.38
N TYR A 59 -25.01 8.06 -5.19
CA TYR A 59 -25.96 9.01 -4.65
C TYR A 59 -26.03 10.32 -5.43
N ILE A 60 -24.90 10.90 -5.85
CA ILE A 60 -24.89 12.10 -6.68
C ILE A 60 -25.68 11.87 -7.97
N GLN A 61 -25.53 10.71 -8.60
CA GLN A 61 -26.25 10.40 -9.85
C GLN A 61 -27.77 10.28 -9.66
N GLN A 62 -28.23 9.82 -8.51
CA GLN A 62 -29.68 9.75 -8.23
C GLN A 62 -30.32 11.12 -8.05
N PHE A 63 -29.56 12.12 -7.59
CA PHE A 63 -30.02 13.49 -7.41
C PHE A 63 -29.64 14.44 -8.56
N SER A 64 -29.06 13.89 -9.64
CA SER A 64 -28.64 14.68 -10.81
C SER A 64 -29.24 14.14 -12.10
N THR A 65 -29.84 15.02 -12.90
CA THR A 65 -30.28 14.70 -14.27
C THR A 65 -29.13 14.60 -15.26
N MET A 66 -27.99 15.21 -14.96
CA MET A 66 -26.78 15.13 -15.78
C MET A 66 -25.94 13.92 -15.36
N LYS A 67 -25.52 13.11 -16.34
CA LYS A 67 -24.59 12.00 -16.08
C LYS A 67 -23.24 12.50 -15.56
N LEU A 68 -22.73 11.89 -14.51
CA LEU A 68 -21.45 12.29 -13.87
C LEU A 68 -20.27 12.32 -14.86
N GLN A 69 -20.22 11.39 -15.82
CA GLN A 69 -19.17 11.33 -16.84
C GLN A 69 -19.17 12.56 -17.78
N LYS A 70 -20.31 13.24 -17.91
CA LYS A 70 -20.45 14.47 -18.71
C LYS A 70 -20.10 15.73 -17.93
N MET A 71 -19.94 15.64 -16.60
CA MET A 71 -19.55 16.77 -15.76
C MET A 71 -18.05 17.03 -15.86
N GLU A 72 -17.68 18.33 -15.81
CA GLU A 72 -16.28 18.72 -15.65
C GLU A 72 -15.68 18.07 -14.37
N SER A 73 -14.43 17.61 -14.41
CA SER A 73 -13.74 16.97 -13.28
C SER A 73 -13.83 17.81 -11.99
N LYS A 74 -13.67 19.12 -12.10
CA LYS A 74 -13.78 20.03 -10.94
C LYS A 74 -15.19 20.06 -10.34
N VAL A 75 -16.23 20.04 -11.18
CA VAL A 75 -17.65 19.99 -10.74
C VAL A 75 -17.92 18.67 -10.02
N ARG A 76 -17.55 17.56 -10.65
CA ARG A 76 -17.73 16.21 -10.09
C ARG A 76 -17.04 16.05 -8.73
N ASN A 77 -15.78 16.49 -8.63
CA ASN A 77 -15.04 16.38 -7.38
C ASN A 77 -15.52 17.37 -6.30
N SER A 78 -16.05 18.54 -6.67
CA SER A 78 -16.72 19.43 -5.71
C SER A 78 -18.00 18.81 -5.14
N LEU A 79 -18.78 18.08 -5.96
CA LEU A 79 -19.95 17.32 -5.51
C LEU A 79 -19.56 16.20 -4.55
N ARG A 80 -18.52 15.41 -4.90
CA ARG A 80 -17.99 14.34 -4.05
C ARG A 80 -17.51 14.88 -2.70
N LEU A 81 -16.74 15.97 -2.70
CA LEU A 81 -16.27 16.65 -1.48
C LEU A 81 -17.43 17.13 -0.60
N GLY A 82 -18.44 17.74 -1.22
CA GLY A 82 -19.64 18.20 -0.50
C GLY A 82 -20.38 17.04 0.16
N LEU A 83 -20.70 16.00 -0.61
CA LEU A 83 -21.43 14.84 -0.11
C LEU A 83 -20.61 14.04 0.92
N TYR A 84 -19.31 13.86 0.71
CA TYR A 84 -18.43 13.19 1.68
C TYR A 84 -18.46 13.90 3.05
N GLN A 85 -18.36 15.23 3.05
CA GLN A 85 -18.44 16.00 4.30
C GLN A 85 -19.78 15.80 5.00
N MET A 86 -20.89 15.76 4.26
CA MET A 86 -22.23 15.57 4.83
C MET A 86 -22.43 14.17 5.43
N LEU A 87 -21.90 13.14 4.78
CA LEU A 87 -22.10 11.74 5.20
C LEU A 87 -21.12 11.29 6.29
N PHE A 88 -19.87 11.76 6.24
CA PHE A 88 -18.78 11.16 7.04
C PHE A 88 -18.11 12.11 8.03
N LEU A 89 -18.38 13.43 7.98
CA LEU A 89 -17.73 14.40 8.86
C LEU A 89 -18.74 15.08 9.79
N THR A 90 -19.08 14.43 10.87
CA THR A 90 -20.10 14.88 11.85
C THR A 90 -19.84 16.27 12.46
N LYS A 91 -18.57 16.71 12.49
CA LYS A 91 -18.19 18.04 13.00
C LYS A 91 -18.36 19.17 12.00
N ILE A 92 -18.68 18.88 10.73
CA ILE A 92 -18.90 19.88 9.70
C ILE A 92 -20.40 20.04 9.47
N PRO A 93 -20.98 21.24 9.69
CA PRO A 93 -22.38 21.47 9.40
C PRO A 93 -22.68 21.24 7.91
N VAL A 94 -23.83 20.60 7.62
CA VAL A 94 -24.29 20.30 6.25
C VAL A 94 -24.31 21.56 5.38
N THR A 95 -24.79 22.69 5.93
CA THR A 95 -24.82 23.98 5.23
C THR A 95 -23.45 24.49 4.85
N ALA A 96 -22.45 24.29 5.72
CA ALA A 96 -21.06 24.67 5.44
C ALA A 96 -20.48 23.80 4.32
N ALA A 97 -20.72 22.46 4.35
CA ALA A 97 -20.29 21.56 3.28
C ALA A 97 -20.83 21.97 1.91
N VAL A 98 -22.11 22.37 1.83
CA VAL A 98 -22.73 22.85 0.59
C VAL A 98 -22.08 24.15 0.14
N ASN A 99 -22.04 25.17 1.00
CA ASN A 99 -21.56 26.50 0.64
C ASN A 99 -20.10 26.50 0.17
N GLU A 100 -19.23 25.82 0.92
CA GLU A 100 -17.81 25.70 0.56
C GLU A 100 -17.61 24.99 -0.79
N SER A 101 -18.36 23.93 -1.07
CA SER A 101 -18.29 23.23 -2.36
C SER A 101 -18.77 24.09 -3.52
N VAL A 102 -19.78 24.94 -3.31
CA VAL A 102 -20.26 25.90 -4.30
C VAL A 102 -19.20 26.99 -4.58
N GLU A 103 -18.61 27.56 -3.53
CA GLU A 103 -17.56 28.59 -3.68
C GLU A 103 -16.30 28.02 -4.36
N LEU A 104 -15.86 26.81 -4.01
CA LEU A 104 -14.79 26.13 -4.73
C LEU A 104 -15.10 25.96 -6.22
N THR A 105 -16.34 25.57 -6.54
CA THR A 105 -16.76 25.41 -7.93
C THR A 105 -16.72 26.74 -8.68
N LYS A 106 -17.25 27.83 -8.10
CA LYS A 106 -17.22 29.17 -8.70
C LYS A 106 -15.76 29.62 -8.93
N LYS A 107 -14.87 29.39 -7.96
CA LYS A 107 -13.46 29.77 -8.04
C LYS A 107 -12.71 29.06 -9.15
N HIS A 108 -12.98 27.76 -9.33
CA HIS A 108 -12.15 26.90 -10.18
C HIS A 108 -12.76 26.52 -11.53
N CYS A 109 -14.06 26.66 -11.73
CA CYS A 109 -14.74 26.36 -12.99
C CYS A 109 -14.92 27.61 -13.83
N LYS A 110 -14.63 27.51 -15.13
CA LYS A 110 -14.85 28.65 -16.07
C LYS A 110 -16.31 28.89 -16.37
N ASN A 111 -17.17 27.87 -16.27
CA ASN A 111 -18.58 27.96 -16.55
C ASN A 111 -19.33 28.62 -15.35
N PRO A 112 -19.93 29.81 -15.50
CA PRO A 112 -20.63 30.48 -14.40
C PRO A 112 -21.81 29.66 -13.84
N ARG A 113 -22.41 28.79 -14.65
CA ARG A 113 -23.56 27.95 -14.25
C ARG A 113 -23.14 26.74 -13.37
N ALA A 114 -21.85 26.39 -13.32
CA ALA A 114 -21.36 25.25 -12.58
C ALA A 114 -21.66 25.35 -11.08
N GLY A 115 -21.49 26.53 -10.47
CA GLY A 115 -21.86 26.79 -9.08
C GLY A 115 -23.33 26.56 -8.77
N GLY A 116 -24.21 26.98 -9.70
CA GLY A 116 -25.67 26.76 -9.59
C GLY A 116 -26.03 25.26 -9.65
N LEU A 117 -25.38 24.49 -10.54
CA LEU A 117 -25.57 23.05 -10.64
C LEU A 117 -25.15 22.33 -9.35
N VAL A 118 -23.95 22.64 -8.84
CA VAL A 118 -23.46 22.06 -7.57
C VAL A 118 -24.38 22.40 -6.41
N ASN A 119 -24.80 23.65 -6.30
CA ASN A 119 -25.74 24.11 -5.26
C ASN A 119 -27.07 23.34 -5.32
N GLY A 120 -27.67 23.21 -6.53
CA GLY A 120 -28.94 22.49 -6.72
C GLY A 120 -28.84 21.02 -6.26
N ILE A 121 -27.83 20.30 -6.72
CA ILE A 121 -27.62 18.88 -6.37
C ILE A 121 -27.34 18.71 -4.88
N LEU A 122 -26.38 19.46 -4.31
CA LEU A 122 -26.01 19.30 -2.91
C LEU A 122 -27.10 19.73 -1.94
N ARG A 123 -27.89 20.77 -2.25
CA ARG A 123 -29.04 21.13 -1.42
C ARG A 123 -30.14 20.08 -1.45
N ASN A 124 -30.35 19.45 -2.60
CA ASN A 124 -31.32 18.37 -2.71
C ASN A 124 -30.87 17.13 -1.90
N LEU A 125 -29.59 16.74 -2.02
CA LEU A 125 -28.97 15.71 -1.18
C LEU A 125 -29.07 16.06 0.32
N ALA A 126 -28.77 17.30 0.69
CA ALA A 126 -28.84 17.76 2.09
C ALA A 126 -30.23 17.64 2.71
N ARG A 127 -31.29 17.90 1.95
CA ARG A 127 -32.69 17.74 2.41
C ARG A 127 -33.07 16.29 2.66
N ASN A 128 -32.46 15.39 1.89
CA ASN A 128 -32.76 13.95 1.94
C ASN A 128 -31.66 13.14 2.62
N ILE A 129 -30.72 13.78 3.34
CA ILE A 129 -29.50 13.11 3.86
C ILE A 129 -29.79 11.95 4.82
N ASN A 130 -30.90 12.03 5.55
CA ASN A 130 -31.35 10.99 6.47
C ASN A 130 -32.25 9.93 5.81
N GLU A 131 -32.65 10.14 4.57
CA GLU A 131 -33.60 9.30 3.81
C GLU A 131 -33.03 9.01 2.42
N LEU A 132 -31.72 8.80 2.32
CA LEU A 132 -31.10 8.41 1.05
C LEU A 132 -31.67 7.07 0.58
N PRO A 133 -31.86 6.88 -0.74
CA PRO A 133 -32.35 5.64 -1.30
C PRO A 133 -31.51 4.45 -0.84
N ALA A 134 -32.15 3.37 -0.42
CA ALA A 134 -31.49 2.15 -0.05
C ALA A 134 -30.70 1.56 -1.23
N LEU A 135 -29.53 1.01 -0.96
CA LEU A 135 -28.76 0.28 -1.97
C LEU A 135 -29.46 -1.04 -2.28
N ASP A 136 -29.46 -1.42 -3.56
CA ASP A 136 -30.00 -2.70 -4.01
C ASP A 136 -29.17 -3.86 -3.43
N ARG A 137 -29.87 -4.82 -2.81
CA ARG A 137 -29.30 -6.01 -2.16
C ARG A 137 -29.55 -7.30 -2.96
N SER A 138 -30.09 -7.20 -4.18
CA SER A 138 -30.36 -8.37 -5.04
C SER A 138 -29.10 -9.16 -5.40
N SER A 139 -27.94 -8.49 -5.49
CA SER A 139 -26.62 -9.08 -5.66
C SER A 139 -25.71 -8.66 -4.53
N GLN A 140 -25.22 -9.61 -3.74
CA GLN A 140 -24.31 -9.33 -2.61
C GLN A 140 -23.03 -8.63 -3.08
N THR A 141 -22.39 -9.10 -4.13
CA THR A 141 -21.13 -8.48 -4.63
C THR A 141 -21.35 -7.07 -5.17
N ALA A 142 -22.46 -6.80 -5.87
CA ALA A 142 -22.81 -5.46 -6.32
C ALA A 142 -23.14 -4.52 -5.16
N TYR A 143 -23.87 -5.01 -4.16
CA TYR A 143 -24.17 -4.27 -2.93
C TYR A 143 -22.89 -3.87 -2.19
N LEU A 144 -22.01 -4.84 -1.90
CA LEU A 144 -20.73 -4.61 -1.22
C LEU A 144 -19.80 -3.69 -2.04
N SER A 145 -19.79 -3.84 -3.36
CA SER A 145 -19.04 -2.97 -4.27
C SER A 145 -19.41 -1.50 -4.08
N LEU A 146 -20.70 -1.18 -4.03
CA LEU A 146 -21.16 0.18 -3.82
C LEU A 146 -20.94 0.65 -2.38
N LEU A 147 -21.31 -0.17 -1.40
CA LEU A 147 -21.23 0.19 0.03
C LEU A 147 -19.80 0.54 0.45
N TYR A 148 -18.83 -0.29 0.05
CA TYR A 148 -17.41 -0.12 0.41
C TYR A 148 -16.56 0.52 -0.71
N SER A 149 -17.20 0.93 -1.81
CA SER A 149 -16.54 1.59 -2.95
C SER A 149 -15.35 0.84 -3.53
N HIS A 150 -15.50 -0.46 -3.72
CA HIS A 150 -14.57 -1.29 -4.46
C HIS A 150 -15.16 -1.65 -5.83
N PRO A 151 -14.39 -1.61 -6.95
CA PRO A 151 -14.90 -2.05 -8.25
C PRO A 151 -15.47 -3.46 -8.19
N GLN A 152 -16.60 -3.68 -8.87
CA GLN A 152 -17.33 -4.95 -8.79
C GLN A 152 -16.47 -6.15 -9.17
N TRP A 153 -15.64 -6.02 -10.23
CA TRP A 153 -14.74 -7.09 -10.65
C TRP A 153 -13.78 -7.54 -9.54
N LEU A 154 -13.34 -6.60 -8.67
CA LEU A 154 -12.43 -6.89 -7.57
C LEU A 154 -13.15 -7.62 -6.45
N VAL A 155 -14.36 -7.17 -6.10
CA VAL A 155 -15.21 -7.84 -5.11
C VAL A 155 -15.57 -9.25 -5.57
N GLU A 156 -15.94 -9.43 -6.84
CA GLU A 156 -16.23 -10.74 -7.43
C GLU A 156 -15.00 -11.67 -7.49
N THR A 157 -13.81 -11.09 -7.64
CA THR A 157 -12.56 -11.86 -7.60
C THR A 157 -12.30 -12.42 -6.21
N TRP A 158 -12.39 -11.57 -5.18
CA TRP A 158 -12.16 -11.99 -3.79
C TRP A 158 -13.29 -12.88 -3.23
N ALA A 159 -14.52 -12.72 -3.72
CA ALA A 159 -15.65 -13.60 -3.36
C ALA A 159 -15.48 -15.06 -3.78
N LYS A 160 -14.48 -15.38 -4.61
CA LYS A 160 -14.13 -16.77 -4.95
C LYS A 160 -13.30 -17.47 -3.88
N GLU A 161 -12.64 -16.69 -3.01
CA GLU A 161 -11.70 -17.17 -1.99
C GLU A 161 -12.20 -16.92 -0.56
N LEU A 162 -13.07 -15.92 -0.38
CA LEU A 162 -13.59 -15.50 0.91
C LEU A 162 -15.11 -15.70 0.94
N ASP A 163 -15.62 -16.16 2.08
CA ASP A 163 -17.06 -16.16 2.32
C ASP A 163 -17.60 -14.73 2.48
N GLY A 164 -18.93 -14.59 2.60
CA GLY A 164 -19.57 -13.28 2.61
C GLY A 164 -19.16 -12.39 3.78
N GLU A 165 -18.93 -12.94 4.97
CA GLU A 165 -18.55 -12.20 6.18
C GLU A 165 -17.07 -11.79 6.13
N GLU A 166 -16.20 -12.69 5.74
CA GLU A 166 -14.78 -12.40 5.56
C GLU A 166 -14.52 -11.38 4.45
N LEU A 167 -15.25 -11.48 3.34
CA LEU A 167 -15.20 -10.52 2.24
C LEU A 167 -15.59 -9.12 2.72
N GLU A 168 -16.71 -9.00 3.44
CA GLU A 168 -17.16 -7.71 3.98
C GLU A 168 -16.13 -7.15 4.96
N THR A 169 -15.56 -7.99 5.82
CA THR A 169 -14.50 -7.61 6.75
C THR A 169 -13.25 -7.08 6.03
N LEU A 170 -12.84 -7.71 4.91
CA LEU A 170 -11.74 -7.24 4.08
C LEU A 170 -12.04 -5.84 3.49
N LEU A 171 -13.23 -5.66 2.91
CA LEU A 171 -13.61 -4.37 2.30
C LEU A 171 -13.71 -3.24 3.34
N CYS A 172 -14.17 -3.57 4.54
CA CYS A 172 -14.20 -2.65 5.68
C CYS A 172 -12.77 -2.30 6.14
N TRP A 173 -11.89 -3.30 6.22
CA TRP A 173 -10.48 -3.10 6.56
C TRP A 173 -9.79 -2.16 5.58
N ASP A 174 -9.98 -2.33 4.29
CA ASP A 174 -9.42 -1.49 3.24
C ASP A 174 -9.86 -0.02 3.33
N ASN A 175 -11.01 0.24 3.96
CA ASN A 175 -11.54 1.58 4.19
C ASN A 175 -11.17 2.17 5.56
N SER A 176 -10.51 1.40 6.42
CA SER A 176 -10.07 1.88 7.74
C SER A 176 -8.80 2.73 7.64
N GLU A 177 -8.49 3.48 8.70
CA GLU A 177 -7.27 4.27 8.77
C GLU A 177 -6.05 3.35 9.00
N PRO A 178 -4.99 3.41 8.14
CA PRO A 178 -3.83 2.58 8.34
C PRO A 178 -3.00 3.04 9.53
N PRO A 179 -2.54 2.13 10.41
CA PRO A 179 -1.58 2.48 11.44
C PRO A 179 -0.23 2.83 10.81
N VAL A 180 0.56 3.60 11.51
CA VAL A 180 1.97 3.78 11.18
C VAL A 180 2.75 2.69 11.88
N THR A 181 3.33 1.76 11.13
CA THR A 181 4.16 0.69 11.67
C THR A 181 5.62 0.90 11.33
N VAL A 182 6.50 0.62 12.28
CA VAL A 182 7.94 0.75 12.14
C VAL A 182 8.63 -0.49 12.69
N GLN A 183 9.79 -0.81 12.11
CA GLN A 183 10.68 -1.86 12.61
C GLN A 183 11.88 -1.20 13.32
N VAL A 184 12.22 -1.71 14.47
CA VAL A 184 13.39 -1.27 15.24
C VAL A 184 14.67 -1.70 14.53
N ASN A 185 15.68 -0.85 14.54
CA ASN A 185 17.03 -1.17 14.09
C ASN A 185 17.75 -1.98 15.19
N THR A 186 17.51 -3.27 15.21
CA THR A 186 18.04 -4.20 16.22
C THR A 186 19.55 -4.44 16.14
N CYS A 187 20.19 -4.05 15.02
CA CYS A 187 21.66 -4.09 14.92
C CYS A 187 22.34 -3.05 15.83
N ARG A 188 21.62 -1.97 16.23
CA ARG A 188 22.19 -0.87 16.98
C ARG A 188 21.46 -0.52 18.27
N PHE A 189 20.19 -0.89 18.37
CA PHE A 189 19.33 -0.44 19.47
C PHE A 189 18.45 -1.56 19.99
N GLU A 190 18.26 -1.60 21.29
CA GLU A 190 17.27 -2.42 21.95
C GLU A 190 15.87 -1.76 21.85
N THR A 191 14.83 -2.55 21.62
CA THR A 191 13.45 -2.06 21.46
C THR A 191 12.96 -1.15 22.59
N PRO A 192 13.20 -1.43 23.88
CA PRO A 192 12.78 -0.55 24.96
C PRO A 192 13.41 0.86 24.89
N LYS A 193 14.65 0.97 24.41
CA LYS A 193 15.33 2.26 24.23
C LYS A 193 14.66 3.09 23.14
N VAL A 194 14.24 2.46 22.04
CA VAL A 194 13.54 3.12 20.93
C VAL A 194 12.16 3.59 21.36
N VAL A 195 11.43 2.76 22.11
CA VAL A 195 10.12 3.13 22.68
C VAL A 195 10.25 4.38 23.54
N LEU A 196 11.17 4.39 24.51
CA LEU A 196 11.42 5.53 25.39
C LEU A 196 11.81 6.81 24.61
N ALA A 197 12.62 6.69 23.56
CA ALA A 197 13.02 7.81 22.73
C ALA A 197 11.81 8.43 22.01
N LEU A 198 10.96 7.62 21.41
CA LEU A 198 9.75 8.06 20.72
C LEU A 198 8.72 8.68 21.68
N GLU A 199 8.49 8.08 22.85
CA GLU A 199 7.58 8.61 23.86
C GLU A 199 8.02 9.98 24.41
N ARG A 200 9.33 10.18 24.63
CA ARG A 200 9.90 11.49 25.00
C ARG A 200 9.66 12.56 23.94
N GLU A 201 9.53 12.17 22.69
CA GLU A 201 9.21 13.06 21.58
C GLU A 201 7.69 13.23 21.37
N GLY A 202 6.85 12.68 22.26
CA GLY A 202 5.40 12.81 22.24
C GLY A 202 4.69 11.90 21.22
N VAL A 203 5.34 10.82 20.81
CA VAL A 203 4.74 9.78 19.96
C VAL A 203 4.15 8.70 20.86
N ASN A 204 2.91 8.31 20.62
CA ASN A 204 2.33 7.15 21.30
C ASN A 204 2.83 5.88 20.64
N VAL A 205 3.38 4.95 21.43
CA VAL A 205 4.01 3.72 20.95
C VAL A 205 3.33 2.51 21.55
N LEU A 206 2.93 1.58 20.72
CA LEU A 206 2.42 0.28 21.13
C LEU A 206 3.27 -0.82 20.47
N PRO A 207 3.74 -1.83 21.22
CA PRO A 207 4.36 -3.00 20.63
C PRO A 207 3.35 -3.72 19.72
N HIS A 208 3.83 -4.25 18.60
CA HIS A 208 3.00 -5.13 17.77
C HIS A 208 2.66 -6.41 18.57
N PRO A 209 1.40 -6.90 18.55
CA PRO A 209 0.95 -7.93 19.48
C PRO A 209 1.70 -9.27 19.38
N TRP A 210 2.29 -9.56 18.23
CA TRP A 210 2.95 -10.85 18.00
C TRP A 210 4.23 -10.77 17.15
N LEU A 211 4.57 -9.61 16.56
CA LEU A 211 5.80 -9.46 15.78
C LEU A 211 6.85 -8.71 16.62
N PRO A 212 7.93 -9.38 17.05
CA PRO A 212 9.00 -8.73 17.82
C PRO A 212 9.61 -7.55 17.06
N ASP A 213 10.04 -6.54 17.80
CA ASP A 213 10.73 -5.35 17.28
C ASP A 213 9.95 -4.55 16.24
N CYS A 214 8.65 -4.81 16.14
CA CYS A 214 7.68 -4.02 15.39
C CYS A 214 6.87 -3.14 16.33
N LEU A 215 6.78 -1.85 16.03
CA LEU A 215 6.04 -0.87 16.82
C LEU A 215 4.92 -0.25 16.00
N VAL A 216 3.78 -0.04 16.63
CA VAL A 216 2.62 0.68 16.08
C VAL A 216 2.62 2.08 16.70
N LEU A 217 2.65 3.11 15.86
CA LEU A 217 2.78 4.49 16.27
C LEU A 217 1.50 5.28 15.98
N THR A 218 1.10 6.13 16.93
CA THR A 218 0.06 7.15 16.74
C THR A 218 0.60 8.53 17.16
N ASP A 219 -0.08 9.59 16.75
CA ASP A 219 0.35 10.97 16.98
C ASP A 219 1.77 11.28 16.48
N THR A 220 2.17 10.65 15.41
CA THR A 220 3.53 10.66 14.89
C THR A 220 4.00 12.04 14.41
N GLY A 221 3.09 12.84 13.86
CA GLY A 221 3.48 14.02 13.08
C GLY A 221 4.37 13.63 11.90
N ASP A 222 5.34 14.46 11.58
CA ASP A 222 6.38 14.13 10.60
C ASP A 222 7.52 13.38 11.29
N LEU A 223 7.56 12.07 11.11
CA LEU A 223 8.60 11.20 11.69
C LEU A 223 10.02 11.60 11.28
N THR A 224 10.20 12.19 10.09
CA THR A 224 11.52 12.57 9.59
C THR A 224 12.18 13.70 10.40
N GLN A 225 11.38 14.44 11.15
CA GLN A 225 11.84 15.51 12.04
C GLN A 225 12.20 15.02 13.45
N ARG A 226 11.96 13.74 13.75
CA ARG A 226 12.24 13.15 15.06
C ARG A 226 13.71 12.80 15.20
N THR A 227 14.27 13.02 16.39
CA THR A 227 15.66 12.63 16.70
C THR A 227 15.87 11.13 16.55
N ALA A 228 14.93 10.33 17.04
CA ALA A 228 14.96 8.88 16.89
C ALA A 228 15.03 8.42 15.42
N TRP A 229 14.37 9.15 14.49
CA TRP A 229 14.52 8.92 13.06
C TRP A 229 15.91 9.29 12.56
N GLN A 230 16.41 10.47 12.91
CA GLN A 230 17.71 10.98 12.47
C GLN A 230 18.86 10.09 12.94
N GLU A 231 18.77 9.55 14.14
CA GLU A 231 19.71 8.59 14.71
C GLU A 231 19.64 7.18 14.11
N GLY A 232 18.64 6.92 13.24
CA GLY A 232 18.46 5.63 12.60
C GLY A 232 17.96 4.53 13.54
N MET A 233 17.17 4.87 14.57
CA MET A 233 16.68 3.92 15.55
C MET A 233 15.62 2.97 14.97
N PHE A 234 14.92 3.37 13.91
CA PHE A 234 13.84 2.60 13.27
C PHE A 234 13.68 2.97 11.80
N TYR A 235 12.89 2.17 11.08
CA TYR A 235 12.45 2.46 9.71
C TYR A 235 10.98 2.02 9.51
N PRO A 236 10.20 2.75 8.67
CA PRO A 236 8.82 2.39 8.38
C PRO A 236 8.77 1.12 7.54
N GLN A 237 8.05 0.13 8.01
CA GLN A 237 7.76 -1.08 7.26
C GLN A 237 6.50 -1.73 7.81
N ASP A 238 5.66 -2.24 6.90
CA ASP A 238 4.50 -3.05 7.27
C ASP A 238 4.93 -4.41 7.83
N PRO A 239 4.21 -4.98 8.81
CA PRO A 239 4.46 -6.32 9.31
C PRO A 239 4.51 -7.38 8.22
N ALA A 240 3.63 -7.34 7.21
CA ALA A 240 3.63 -8.31 6.11
C ALA A 240 4.95 -8.29 5.31
N ALA A 241 5.51 -7.11 5.05
CA ALA A 241 6.81 -7.00 4.40
C ALA A 241 7.96 -7.52 5.26
N ARG A 242 7.86 -7.40 6.59
CA ARG A 242 8.81 -8.01 7.54
C ARG A 242 8.69 -9.54 7.52
N LEU A 243 7.46 -10.08 7.54
CA LEU A 243 7.20 -11.51 7.46
C LEU A 243 7.80 -12.14 6.20
N ALA A 244 7.76 -11.44 5.06
CA ALA A 244 8.39 -11.90 3.82
C ALA A 244 9.88 -12.19 4.02
N VAL A 245 10.60 -11.31 4.71
CA VAL A 245 12.03 -11.52 4.96
C VAL A 245 12.27 -12.63 5.99
N LEU A 246 11.43 -12.72 7.03
CA LEU A 246 11.52 -13.81 8.02
C LEU A 246 11.31 -15.18 7.38
N ALA A 247 10.40 -15.30 6.41
CA ALA A 247 10.16 -16.53 5.65
C ALA A 247 11.43 -17.05 4.93
N ALA A 248 12.30 -16.14 4.48
CA ALA A 248 13.56 -16.54 3.82
C ALA A 248 14.50 -17.28 4.76
N GLY A 249 14.46 -17.00 6.09
CA GLY A 249 15.28 -17.68 7.09
C GLY A 249 16.77 -17.32 7.02
N LEU A 250 17.08 -16.07 6.66
CA LEU A 250 18.44 -15.56 6.44
C LEU A 250 19.34 -15.71 7.67
N GLN A 251 20.61 -16.06 7.44
CA GLN A 251 21.61 -16.27 8.48
C GLN A 251 22.78 -15.26 8.37
N PRO A 252 23.42 -14.91 9.49
CA PRO A 252 24.65 -14.11 9.45
C PRO A 252 25.73 -14.73 8.55
N GLY A 253 26.37 -13.89 7.73
CA GLY A 253 27.43 -14.31 6.81
C GLY A 253 26.97 -14.70 5.41
N GLU A 254 25.68 -14.78 5.14
CA GLU A 254 25.14 -15.10 3.81
C GLU A 254 25.35 -13.96 2.81
N THR A 255 25.32 -14.32 1.53
CA THR A 255 25.26 -13.38 0.41
C THR A 255 23.85 -13.39 -0.16
N VAL A 256 23.14 -12.26 -0.06
CA VAL A 256 21.72 -12.10 -0.40
C VAL A 256 21.54 -11.16 -1.57
N LEU A 257 20.65 -11.47 -2.49
CA LEU A 257 20.14 -10.56 -3.52
C LEU A 257 18.70 -10.13 -3.18
N ASP A 258 18.45 -8.83 -3.09
CA ASP A 258 17.10 -8.25 -3.13
C ASP A 258 16.91 -7.64 -4.52
N ALA A 259 16.16 -8.34 -5.38
CA ALA A 259 16.11 -8.07 -6.82
C ALA A 259 15.25 -6.86 -7.20
N CYS A 260 14.31 -6.46 -6.32
CA CYS A 260 13.39 -5.32 -6.53
C CYS A 260 13.29 -4.47 -5.25
N ALA A 261 14.44 -4.06 -4.73
CA ALA A 261 14.64 -3.63 -3.34
C ALA A 261 13.96 -2.32 -2.92
N ALA A 262 13.77 -1.38 -3.86
CA ALA A 262 13.38 -0.02 -3.48
C ALA A 262 11.99 0.07 -2.82
N PRO A 263 11.88 0.85 -1.73
CA PRO A 263 12.84 1.84 -1.19
C PRO A 263 13.89 1.28 -0.20
N GLY A 264 14.04 -0.04 -0.04
CA GLY A 264 15.06 -0.66 0.80
C GLY A 264 14.53 -1.42 2.04
N GLY A 265 13.24 -1.33 2.32
CA GLY A 265 12.68 -1.89 3.57
C GLY A 265 12.97 -3.38 3.78
N LYS A 266 12.92 -4.23 2.72
CA LYS A 266 13.25 -5.66 2.81
C LYS A 266 14.76 -5.90 2.95
N SER A 267 15.57 -5.11 2.24
CA SER A 267 17.03 -5.15 2.40
C SER A 267 17.45 -4.76 3.83
N PHE A 268 16.81 -3.75 4.43
CA PHE A 268 17.06 -3.37 5.84
C PHE A 268 16.63 -4.49 6.79
N ALA A 269 15.47 -5.09 6.55
CA ALA A 269 14.99 -6.25 7.31
C ALA A 269 15.93 -7.45 7.20
N ALA A 270 16.49 -7.71 6.01
CA ALA A 270 17.49 -8.75 5.77
C ALA A 270 18.77 -8.48 6.57
N ALA A 271 19.28 -7.25 6.54
CA ALA A 271 20.44 -6.86 7.35
C ALA A 271 20.19 -7.06 8.85
N MET A 272 18.98 -6.75 9.37
CA MET A 272 18.64 -7.00 10.77
C MET A 272 18.62 -8.52 11.07
N CYS A 273 18.07 -9.36 10.20
CA CYS A 273 18.11 -10.82 10.36
C CYS A 273 19.54 -11.36 10.37
N MET A 274 20.39 -10.81 9.52
CA MET A 274 21.78 -11.20 9.37
C MET A 274 22.72 -10.52 10.38
N GLN A 275 22.20 -9.71 11.31
CA GLN A 275 23.02 -8.94 12.27
C GLN A 275 24.06 -8.05 11.60
N ASP A 276 23.74 -7.52 10.41
CA ASP A 276 24.61 -6.73 9.52
C ASP A 276 25.92 -7.46 9.15
N GLN A 277 25.88 -8.81 9.12
CA GLN A 277 27.02 -9.67 8.73
C GLN A 277 26.73 -10.38 7.42
N GLY A 278 27.69 -10.32 6.47
CA GLY A 278 27.53 -10.85 5.12
C GLY A 278 27.37 -9.75 4.07
N GLU A 279 26.76 -10.08 2.94
CA GLU A 279 26.59 -9.15 1.80
C GLU A 279 25.13 -9.12 1.34
N ILE A 280 24.56 -7.94 1.15
CA ILE A 280 23.22 -7.73 0.59
C ILE A 280 23.34 -6.86 -0.66
N HIS A 281 23.07 -7.45 -1.82
CA HIS A 281 22.98 -6.73 -3.09
C HIS A 281 21.54 -6.25 -3.30
N ALA A 282 21.27 -4.98 -2.94
CA ALA A 282 19.95 -4.36 -3.04
C ALA A 282 19.79 -3.72 -4.43
N CYS A 283 18.96 -4.29 -5.28
CA CYS A 283 18.84 -3.90 -6.68
C CYS A 283 17.46 -3.32 -7.01
N ASP A 284 17.43 -2.31 -7.89
CA ASP A 284 16.18 -1.80 -8.49
C ASP A 284 16.45 -1.34 -9.92
N LEU A 285 15.42 -1.38 -10.77
CA LEU A 285 15.50 -0.96 -12.19
C LEU A 285 15.87 0.50 -12.34
N HIS A 286 15.44 1.38 -11.42
CA HIS A 286 15.52 2.82 -11.55
C HIS A 286 16.67 3.43 -10.73
N ALA A 287 17.57 4.15 -11.37
CA ALA A 287 18.73 4.79 -10.71
C ALA A 287 18.35 5.73 -9.56
N HIS A 288 17.25 6.50 -9.68
CA HIS A 288 16.80 7.38 -8.61
C HIS A 288 16.36 6.64 -7.35
N LYS A 289 15.91 5.38 -7.49
CA LYS A 289 15.51 4.54 -6.36
C LYS A 289 16.72 3.96 -5.61
N LYS A 290 17.85 3.74 -6.33
CA LYS A 290 19.11 3.35 -5.70
C LYS A 290 19.52 4.34 -4.60
N ALA A 291 19.40 5.64 -4.87
CA ALA A 291 19.72 6.69 -3.88
C ALA A 291 18.86 6.61 -2.60
N LEU A 292 17.62 6.14 -2.70
CA LEU A 292 16.74 5.94 -1.53
C LEU A 292 17.24 4.79 -0.65
N ILE A 293 17.70 3.70 -1.27
CA ILE A 293 18.27 2.54 -0.55
C ILE A 293 19.55 2.96 0.16
N GLU A 294 20.45 3.66 -0.55
CA GLU A 294 21.72 4.14 0.00
C GLU A 294 21.51 5.10 1.18
N ALA A 295 20.63 6.08 1.03
CA ALA A 295 20.29 7.00 2.09
C ALA A 295 19.68 6.30 3.33
N GLY A 296 18.81 5.30 3.09
CA GLY A 296 18.22 4.51 4.18
C GLY A 296 19.25 3.66 4.91
N ALA A 297 20.11 2.94 4.19
CA ALA A 297 21.18 2.12 4.77
C ALA A 297 22.17 2.98 5.56
N ALA A 298 22.61 4.12 5.00
CA ALA A 298 23.50 5.07 5.69
C ALA A 298 22.87 5.62 6.98
N ARG A 299 21.59 6.03 6.95
CA ARG A 299 20.88 6.52 8.14
C ARG A 299 20.78 5.45 9.22
N LEU A 300 20.51 4.20 8.84
CA LEU A 300 20.43 3.07 9.76
C LEU A 300 21.81 2.58 10.22
N GLY A 301 22.90 3.00 9.55
CA GLY A 301 24.27 2.57 9.85
C GLY A 301 24.57 1.15 9.45
N LEU A 302 23.87 0.62 8.41
CA LEU A 302 24.04 -0.73 7.90
C LEU A 302 25.18 -0.77 6.86
N GLN A 303 26.13 -1.67 7.06
CA GLN A 303 27.33 -1.79 6.24
C GLN A 303 27.23 -2.95 5.21
N SER A 304 26.40 -3.93 5.47
CA SER A 304 26.23 -5.11 4.60
C SER A 304 25.53 -4.83 3.28
N ILE A 305 24.87 -3.65 3.12
CA ILE A 305 24.01 -3.33 1.97
C ILE A 305 24.77 -2.57 0.90
N THR A 306 24.78 -3.11 -0.31
CA THR A 306 25.27 -2.44 -1.52
C THR A 306 24.14 -2.25 -2.52
N ALA A 307 23.76 -0.99 -2.79
CA ALA A 307 22.69 -0.67 -3.73
C ALA A 307 23.19 -0.61 -5.17
N GLN A 308 22.46 -1.23 -6.12
CA GLN A 308 22.82 -1.31 -7.52
C GLN A 308 21.61 -1.11 -8.43
N VAL A 309 21.89 -0.69 -9.69
CA VAL A 309 20.85 -0.69 -10.74
C VAL A 309 20.88 -2.03 -11.45
N LEU A 310 19.72 -2.71 -11.51
CA LEU A 310 19.54 -3.99 -12.16
C LEU A 310 18.14 -4.07 -12.78
N ASP A 311 18.07 -4.47 -14.04
CA ASP A 311 16.83 -4.95 -14.63
C ASP A 311 16.66 -6.44 -14.26
N GLY A 312 15.75 -6.74 -13.35
CA GLY A 312 15.52 -8.11 -12.86
C GLY A 312 15.15 -9.12 -13.94
N LYS A 313 14.72 -8.67 -15.13
CA LYS A 313 14.41 -9.53 -16.28
C LYS A 313 15.64 -9.87 -17.14
N LYS A 314 16.77 -9.19 -16.93
CA LYS A 314 17.96 -9.34 -17.79
C LYS A 314 19.07 -10.08 -17.07
N PRO A 315 19.70 -11.10 -17.71
CA PRO A 315 20.78 -11.82 -17.10
C PRO A 315 21.99 -10.91 -16.83
N ARG A 316 22.62 -11.12 -15.68
CA ARG A 316 23.86 -10.47 -15.29
C ARG A 316 24.98 -11.49 -15.19
N LYS A 317 25.93 -11.41 -16.09
CA LYS A 317 27.09 -12.32 -16.15
C LYS A 317 27.87 -12.35 -14.84
N GLY A 318 28.24 -13.54 -14.39
CA GLY A 318 29.01 -13.76 -13.16
C GLY A 318 28.17 -13.71 -11.87
N TRP A 319 26.86 -13.79 -12.01
CA TRP A 319 25.93 -13.88 -10.85
C TRP A 319 25.29 -15.25 -10.72
N GLU A 320 25.52 -16.13 -11.70
CA GLU A 320 25.02 -17.50 -11.67
C GLU A 320 25.50 -18.21 -10.39
N GLU A 321 24.57 -18.82 -9.66
CA GLU A 321 24.80 -19.57 -8.42
C GLU A 321 25.64 -18.85 -7.35
N ARG A 322 25.47 -17.52 -7.26
CA ARG A 322 26.26 -16.67 -6.37
C ARG A 322 25.62 -16.48 -4.97
N PHE A 323 24.30 -16.47 -4.88
CA PHE A 323 23.57 -16.02 -3.69
C PHE A 323 23.02 -17.18 -2.89
N ASP A 324 23.18 -17.13 -1.56
CA ASP A 324 22.58 -18.07 -0.61
C ASP A 324 21.07 -17.91 -0.56
N ALA A 325 20.60 -16.65 -0.69
CA ALA A 325 19.19 -16.34 -0.81
C ALA A 325 18.95 -15.21 -1.83
N VAL A 326 17.82 -15.31 -2.55
CA VAL A 326 17.31 -14.26 -3.46
C VAL A 326 15.91 -13.87 -3.01
N LEU A 327 15.71 -12.58 -2.73
CA LEU A 327 14.42 -11.99 -2.44
C LEU A 327 13.86 -11.39 -3.73
N ALA A 328 12.77 -11.94 -4.24
CA ALA A 328 12.05 -11.49 -5.42
C ALA A 328 10.71 -10.86 -5.00
N ASP A 329 10.76 -9.64 -4.43
CA ASP A 329 9.57 -8.82 -4.13
C ASP A 329 9.17 -8.06 -5.39
N VAL A 330 8.48 -8.76 -6.28
CA VAL A 330 8.28 -8.32 -7.65
C VAL A 330 7.26 -7.18 -7.79
N PRO A 331 7.37 -6.34 -8.85
CA PRO A 331 6.34 -5.36 -9.15
C PRO A 331 4.99 -6.06 -9.37
N CYS A 332 3.94 -5.57 -8.70
CA CYS A 332 2.61 -6.18 -8.70
C CYS A 332 1.50 -5.12 -8.79
N SER A 333 0.24 -5.57 -8.86
CA SER A 333 -0.92 -4.68 -8.87
C SER A 333 -1.04 -3.81 -7.60
N GLY A 334 -0.52 -4.29 -6.47
CA GLY A 334 -0.57 -3.61 -5.17
C GLY A 334 -1.92 -3.71 -4.47
N LEU A 335 -2.81 -4.60 -4.90
CA LEU A 335 -4.17 -4.71 -4.37
C LEU A 335 -4.27 -5.25 -2.93
N GLY A 336 -3.14 -5.54 -2.29
CA GLY A 336 -3.05 -5.81 -0.87
C GLY A 336 -2.78 -4.57 -0.01
N VAL A 337 -2.45 -3.41 -0.62
CA VAL A 337 -2.13 -2.16 0.10
C VAL A 337 -3.15 -1.04 -0.13
N ILE A 338 -4.37 -1.40 -0.48
CA ILE A 338 -5.48 -0.47 -0.76
C ILE A 338 -5.73 0.47 0.41
N ARG A 339 -5.65 0.00 1.63
CA ARG A 339 -5.80 0.78 2.85
C ARG A 339 -4.87 2.01 2.89
N LYS A 340 -3.63 1.85 2.43
CA LYS A 340 -2.60 2.90 2.39
C LYS A 340 -2.64 3.72 1.10
N LYS A 341 -3.14 3.13 0.01
CA LYS A 341 -3.20 3.73 -1.33
C LYS A 341 -4.56 3.44 -1.96
N PRO A 342 -5.64 4.09 -1.52
CA PRO A 342 -7.00 3.72 -1.89
C PRO A 342 -7.30 3.84 -3.39
N GLU A 343 -6.55 4.66 -4.12
CA GLU A 343 -6.67 4.80 -5.58
C GLU A 343 -6.32 3.54 -6.35
N ILE A 344 -5.51 2.66 -5.80
CA ILE A 344 -5.08 1.41 -6.45
C ILE A 344 -6.27 0.54 -6.83
N ARG A 345 -7.34 0.53 -6.01
CA ARG A 345 -8.55 -0.26 -6.28
C ARG A 345 -9.21 0.06 -7.62
N TYR A 346 -8.99 1.26 -8.15
CA TYR A 346 -9.59 1.73 -9.42
C TYR A 346 -8.71 1.47 -10.64
N LYS A 347 -7.66 0.66 -10.53
CA LYS A 347 -6.88 0.21 -11.69
C LYS A 347 -7.76 -0.60 -12.64
N ASP A 348 -7.52 -0.41 -13.93
CA ASP A 348 -8.19 -1.20 -14.96
C ASP A 348 -7.63 -2.64 -14.95
N PRO A 349 -8.47 -3.68 -14.87
CA PRO A 349 -8.03 -5.07 -14.98
C PRO A 349 -7.18 -5.34 -16.23
N ALA A 350 -7.48 -4.66 -17.35
CA ALA A 350 -6.70 -4.79 -18.57
C ALA A 350 -5.24 -4.31 -18.42
N GLU A 351 -5.00 -3.28 -17.60
CA GLU A 351 -3.64 -2.81 -17.28
C GLU A 351 -2.87 -3.81 -16.39
N LEU A 352 -3.58 -4.66 -15.65
CA LEU A 352 -2.99 -5.66 -14.75
C LEU A 352 -2.66 -6.98 -15.43
N ALA A 353 -3.31 -7.29 -16.55
CA ALA A 353 -3.20 -8.59 -17.24
C ALA A 353 -1.76 -8.99 -17.64
N GLY A 354 -0.87 -8.01 -17.86
CA GLY A 354 0.54 -8.25 -18.20
C GLY A 354 1.46 -8.47 -17.01
N LEU A 355 1.01 -8.25 -15.77
CA LEU A 355 1.87 -8.35 -14.58
C LEU A 355 2.37 -9.77 -14.29
N PRO A 356 1.57 -10.84 -14.39
CA PRO A 356 2.05 -12.19 -14.16
C PRO A 356 3.22 -12.59 -15.08
N GLN A 357 3.21 -12.16 -16.34
CA GLN A 357 4.31 -12.40 -17.28
C GLN A 357 5.58 -11.68 -16.84
N ILE A 358 5.48 -10.40 -16.44
CA ILE A 358 6.63 -9.62 -15.96
C ILE A 358 7.23 -10.25 -14.69
N GLN A 359 6.38 -10.73 -13.80
CA GLN A 359 6.77 -11.40 -12.56
C GLN A 359 7.46 -12.73 -12.83
N GLY A 360 6.91 -13.53 -13.76
CA GLY A 360 7.52 -14.77 -14.22
C GLY A 360 8.88 -14.54 -14.88
N ASP A 361 9.02 -13.54 -15.74
CA ASP A 361 10.30 -13.17 -16.40
C ASP A 361 11.38 -12.80 -15.37
N ILE A 362 10.99 -12.06 -14.31
CA ILE A 362 11.91 -11.71 -13.22
C ILE A 362 12.31 -12.98 -12.46
N LEU A 363 11.34 -13.78 -12.06
CA LEU A 363 11.56 -14.99 -11.26
C LEU A 363 12.45 -16.00 -12.00
N ASP A 364 12.19 -16.23 -13.31
CA ASP A 364 13.03 -17.08 -14.18
C ASP A 364 14.49 -16.58 -14.21
N ASN A 365 14.69 -15.27 -14.41
CA ASN A 365 16.05 -14.75 -14.50
C ASN A 365 16.79 -14.81 -13.16
N VAL A 366 16.17 -14.39 -12.05
CA VAL A 366 16.86 -14.31 -10.75
C VAL A 366 17.06 -15.67 -10.08
N SER A 367 16.25 -16.67 -10.45
CA SER A 367 16.42 -18.06 -9.97
C SER A 367 17.79 -18.63 -10.32
N ARG A 368 18.37 -18.24 -11.46
CA ARG A 368 19.72 -18.67 -11.92
C ARG A 368 20.83 -18.21 -10.99
N TYR A 369 20.57 -17.18 -10.19
CA TYR A 369 21.56 -16.60 -9.27
C TYR A 369 21.60 -17.30 -7.91
N VAL A 370 20.60 -18.14 -7.60
CA VAL A 370 20.54 -18.92 -6.37
C VAL A 370 21.53 -20.08 -6.42
N LYS A 371 22.36 -20.22 -5.39
CA LYS A 371 23.24 -21.38 -5.20
C LYS A 371 22.43 -22.68 -5.13
N PRO A 372 23.02 -23.85 -5.51
CA PRO A 372 22.45 -25.14 -5.13
C PRO A 372 22.24 -25.21 -3.61
N GLY A 373 21.06 -25.63 -3.17
CA GLY A 373 20.65 -25.61 -1.77
C GLY A 373 20.23 -24.25 -1.22
N GLY A 374 20.27 -23.18 -2.05
CA GLY A 374 19.87 -21.82 -1.65
C GLY A 374 18.35 -21.57 -1.71
N VAL A 375 17.93 -20.41 -1.25
CA VAL A 375 16.52 -19.99 -1.15
C VAL A 375 16.18 -18.97 -2.22
N LEU A 376 15.03 -19.14 -2.87
CA LEU A 376 14.35 -18.12 -3.66
C LEU A 376 13.03 -17.77 -2.95
N LEU A 377 12.93 -16.56 -2.43
CA LEU A 377 11.70 -16.06 -1.84
C LEU A 377 10.95 -15.21 -2.86
N TYR A 378 9.78 -15.64 -3.26
CA TYR A 378 8.85 -14.85 -4.06
C TYR A 378 7.86 -14.13 -3.15
N SER A 379 7.64 -12.83 -3.37
CA SER A 379 6.62 -12.07 -2.63
C SER A 379 5.97 -11.00 -3.48
N THR A 380 4.71 -10.69 -3.16
CA THR A 380 3.92 -9.61 -3.75
C THR A 380 3.09 -8.91 -2.69
N CYS A 381 2.76 -7.63 -2.91
CA CYS A 381 1.78 -6.91 -2.11
C CYS A 381 0.39 -6.90 -2.78
N THR A 382 -0.04 -8.02 -3.36
CA THR A 382 -1.36 -8.20 -3.96
C THR A 382 -2.06 -9.44 -3.43
N LEU A 383 -3.40 -9.45 -3.57
CA LEU A 383 -4.26 -10.58 -3.21
C LEU A 383 -4.82 -11.29 -4.47
N LEU A 384 -4.25 -11.03 -5.66
CA LEU A 384 -4.69 -11.66 -6.89
C LEU A 384 -3.95 -12.99 -7.12
N GLN A 385 -4.69 -14.10 -7.11
CA GLN A 385 -4.16 -15.44 -7.34
C GLN A 385 -3.33 -15.55 -8.63
N ALA A 386 -3.72 -14.83 -9.69
CA ALA A 386 -2.98 -14.83 -10.95
C ALA A 386 -1.55 -14.29 -10.82
N GLU A 387 -1.31 -13.34 -9.90
CA GLU A 387 0.01 -12.77 -9.61
C GLU A 387 0.76 -13.54 -8.50
N ASN A 388 0.10 -14.45 -7.81
CA ASN A 388 0.58 -15.18 -6.62
C ASN A 388 0.80 -16.65 -6.98
N GLU A 389 -0.10 -17.53 -6.57
CA GLU A 389 -0.03 -18.98 -6.82
C GLU A 389 0.10 -19.32 -8.31
N GLY A 390 -0.53 -18.51 -9.18
CA GLY A 390 -0.45 -18.69 -10.63
C GLY A 390 0.98 -18.56 -11.15
N VAL A 391 1.73 -17.56 -10.70
CA VAL A 391 3.14 -17.35 -11.09
C VAL A 391 4.02 -18.44 -10.52
N VAL A 392 3.85 -18.78 -9.24
CA VAL A 392 4.64 -19.83 -8.58
C VAL A 392 4.44 -21.21 -9.24
N THR A 393 3.18 -21.56 -9.54
CA THR A 393 2.85 -22.83 -10.22
C THR A 393 3.48 -22.89 -11.62
N ALA A 394 3.39 -21.80 -12.38
CA ALA A 394 3.98 -21.73 -13.72
C ALA A 394 5.53 -21.83 -13.67
N PHE A 395 6.14 -21.19 -12.68
CA PHE A 395 7.58 -21.27 -12.44
C PHE A 395 8.02 -22.70 -12.11
N LEU A 396 7.39 -23.36 -11.15
CA LEU A 396 7.74 -24.73 -10.74
C LEU A 396 7.58 -25.76 -11.87
N ALA A 397 6.61 -25.53 -12.78
CA ALA A 397 6.45 -26.39 -13.95
C ALA A 397 7.64 -26.30 -14.94
N GLN A 398 8.38 -25.19 -14.94
CA GLN A 398 9.53 -24.94 -15.82
C GLN A 398 10.87 -25.20 -15.13
N HIS A 399 10.89 -25.19 -13.81
CA HIS A 399 12.09 -25.31 -12.97
C HIS A 399 11.98 -26.49 -11.99
N PRO A 400 12.14 -27.74 -12.48
CA PRO A 400 12.02 -28.94 -11.65
C PRO A 400 13.09 -29.05 -10.57
N GLU A 401 14.16 -28.25 -10.66
CA GLU A 401 15.20 -28.11 -9.64
C GLU A 401 14.75 -27.29 -8.41
N TYR A 402 13.53 -26.72 -8.43
CA TYR A 402 12.96 -25.99 -7.31
C TYR A 402 11.74 -26.71 -6.74
N HIS A 403 11.55 -26.61 -5.43
CA HIS A 403 10.35 -27.05 -4.73
C HIS A 403 9.95 -26.06 -3.64
N LEU A 404 8.67 -26.05 -3.26
CA LEU A 404 8.18 -25.28 -2.12
C LEU A 404 8.74 -25.88 -0.82
N GLU A 405 9.26 -25.01 0.05
CA GLU A 405 9.80 -25.41 1.35
C GLU A 405 8.97 -24.77 2.47
N SER A 406 8.55 -25.56 3.46
CA SER A 406 7.88 -25.07 4.66
C SER A 406 8.75 -24.05 5.42
N PHE A 407 8.10 -23.13 6.13
CA PHE A 407 8.80 -22.12 6.92
C PHE A 407 7.95 -21.67 8.12
N PRO A 408 8.59 -21.37 9.26
CA PRO A 408 7.92 -20.82 10.42
C PRO A 408 7.71 -19.31 10.27
N LEU A 409 6.59 -18.82 10.74
CA LEU A 409 6.30 -17.38 10.92
C LEU A 409 5.81 -17.11 12.35
N PRO A 410 6.09 -15.92 12.91
CA PRO A 410 5.63 -15.58 14.26
C PRO A 410 4.10 -15.38 14.33
N GLY A 411 3.58 -15.38 15.55
CA GLY A 411 2.19 -15.08 15.85
C GLY A 411 1.21 -16.17 15.40
N PRO A 412 0.04 -15.78 14.84
CA PRO A 412 -1.03 -16.72 14.52
C PRO A 412 -0.75 -17.60 13.30
N LEU A 413 0.31 -17.31 12.55
CA LEU A 413 0.67 -18.05 11.32
C LEU A 413 1.34 -19.39 11.62
N GLY A 414 2.25 -19.45 12.59
CA GLY A 414 2.96 -20.67 12.95
C GLY A 414 3.75 -21.25 11.78
N GLU A 415 3.66 -22.57 11.58
CA GLU A 415 4.32 -23.28 10.49
C GLU A 415 3.50 -23.19 9.19
N VAL A 416 4.08 -22.63 8.14
CA VAL A 416 3.53 -22.58 6.78
C VAL A 416 3.95 -23.84 6.03
N ALA A 417 3.27 -24.95 6.30
CA ALA A 417 3.64 -26.27 5.79
C ALA A 417 3.59 -26.38 4.26
N ALA A 418 2.72 -25.61 3.59
CA ALA A 418 2.60 -25.58 2.13
C ALA A 418 3.74 -24.86 1.42
N GLY A 419 4.66 -24.20 2.15
CA GLY A 419 5.73 -23.41 1.57
C GLY A 419 5.29 -22.11 0.90
N GLN A 420 3.98 -21.79 0.93
CA GLN A 420 3.41 -20.55 0.43
C GLN A 420 2.14 -20.19 1.19
N CYS A 421 1.84 -18.89 1.29
CA CYS A 421 0.60 -18.39 1.91
C CYS A 421 0.23 -17.00 1.47
N THR A 422 -1.09 -16.72 1.48
CA THR A 422 -1.64 -15.38 1.37
C THR A 422 -1.87 -14.79 2.75
N LEU A 423 -1.29 -13.64 3.04
CA LEU A 423 -1.50 -12.87 4.25
C LEU A 423 -2.73 -12.01 4.05
N TRP A 424 -3.88 -12.46 4.52
CA TRP A 424 -5.13 -11.72 4.45
C TRP A 424 -5.14 -10.59 5.48
N PRO A 425 -5.26 -9.32 5.07
CA PRO A 425 -5.02 -8.17 5.95
C PRO A 425 -6.03 -8.07 7.12
N GLN A 426 -7.28 -8.44 6.90
CA GLN A 426 -8.32 -8.43 7.93
C GLN A 426 -8.09 -9.49 9.03
N ARG A 427 -7.39 -10.58 8.70
CA ARG A 427 -7.07 -11.66 9.66
C ARG A 427 -5.84 -11.35 10.51
N LEU A 428 -4.87 -10.67 9.92
CA LEU A 428 -3.53 -10.48 10.50
C LEU A 428 -3.26 -9.04 10.97
N GLN A 429 -4.13 -8.11 10.61
CA GLN A 429 -3.95 -6.66 10.85
C GLN A 429 -2.69 -6.09 10.19
N THR A 430 -2.33 -6.62 9.03
CA THR A 430 -1.19 -6.21 8.20
C THR A 430 -1.66 -5.66 6.86
N ASP A 431 -0.74 -5.36 5.95
CA ASP A 431 -1.06 -5.26 4.52
C ASP A 431 -1.37 -6.65 3.95
N GLY A 432 -2.11 -6.71 2.85
CA GLY A 432 -2.30 -7.93 2.09
C GLY A 432 -1.03 -8.29 1.32
N PHE A 433 -0.57 -9.53 1.48
CA PHE A 433 0.69 -10.01 0.92
C PHE A 433 0.58 -11.47 0.49
N PHE A 434 1.46 -11.88 -0.42
CA PHE A 434 1.68 -13.27 -0.73
C PHE A 434 3.16 -13.61 -0.57
N LEU A 435 3.43 -14.80 -0.04
CA LEU A 435 4.77 -15.33 0.19
C LEU A 435 4.87 -16.75 -0.36
N ALA A 436 5.96 -17.05 -1.06
CA ALA A 436 6.33 -18.42 -1.43
C ALA A 436 7.84 -18.60 -1.25
N LYS A 437 8.25 -19.59 -0.45
CA LYS A 437 9.62 -19.98 -0.26
C LYS A 437 9.94 -21.19 -1.14
N LEU A 438 10.91 -21.02 -2.01
CA LEU A 438 11.36 -22.03 -2.93
C LEU A 438 12.80 -22.42 -2.58
N ARG A 439 13.07 -23.73 -2.50
CA ARG A 439 14.41 -24.26 -2.29
C ARG A 439 14.95 -24.81 -3.61
N LYS A 440 16.17 -24.41 -4.01
CA LYS A 440 16.89 -25.03 -5.11
C LYS A 440 17.51 -26.34 -4.64
N GLU A 441 17.39 -27.42 -5.42
CA GLU A 441 18.05 -28.70 -5.06
C GLU A 441 19.54 -28.51 -4.92
N GLY A 442 20.15 -29.24 -3.97
CA GLY A 442 21.60 -29.28 -3.79
C GLY A 442 22.29 -29.93 -4.98
N ALA A 443 23.56 -29.58 -5.22
CA ALA A 443 24.38 -30.34 -6.18
C ALA A 443 24.46 -31.79 -5.74
N LYS A 444 24.10 -32.74 -6.65
CA LYS A 444 24.27 -34.19 -6.42
C LYS A 444 25.71 -34.56 -6.38
#